data_cd7309e1216bf1b81ec51ee389de9fab
#
_entry.id   cd7309e1216bf1b81ec51ee389de9fab
#
_cell.length_a   1.000
_cell.length_b   1.000
_cell.length_c   1.000
_cell.angle_alpha   90.00
_cell.angle_beta   90.00
_cell.angle_gamma   90.00
#
_symmetry.space_group_name_H-M   'P 1'
#
loop_
_entity.id
_entity.type
_entity.pdbx_description
1 polymer ?
#
loop_
_entity_poly.entity_id
_entity_poly.type
_entity_poly.pdbx_seq_one_letter_code
_entity_poly.pdbx_strand_id
1 'polypeptide(L)'
;MMTRAEAIAQVSLFVAAQSYPQMSTTDIGSILDSFSRFTTWTAATTYSVGDRVVPTTPNGRVYEARVAGTSGATQPLFPVYAPYQVKGFTLEDGTGDPTLMWVDQGPINVERYDVRTATRQAWLIKASRVAADIDAKEGTSDVKLSQLMQHCLEMANRFRPVVFA
;
A
#
# COMPACT_ATOMS: atom_id res chain seq x y z
N MET A 1 6.81 12.17 6.69
CA MET A 1 6.02 11.10 6.00
C MET A 1 6.32 11.19 4.52
N MET A 2 6.64 10.06 3.91
CA MET A 2 6.94 9.95 2.48
C MET A 2 5.68 10.21 1.65
N THR A 3 5.78 11.05 0.64
CA THR A 3 4.71 11.29 -0.33
C THR A 3 4.58 10.09 -1.28
N ARG A 4 3.44 9.98 -1.99
CA ARG A 4 3.25 8.92 -3.00
C ARG A 4 4.29 8.99 -4.11
N ALA A 5 4.65 10.20 -4.56
CA ALA A 5 5.65 10.39 -5.61
C ALA A 5 7.04 9.94 -5.17
N GLU A 6 7.45 10.28 -3.94
CA GLU A 6 8.72 9.82 -3.36
C GLU A 6 8.76 8.30 -3.21
N ALA A 7 7.65 7.69 -2.76
CA ALA A 7 7.54 6.25 -2.64
C ALA A 7 7.64 5.54 -4.00
N ILE A 8 6.96 6.07 -5.04
CA ILE A 8 7.08 5.56 -6.42
C ILE A 8 8.53 5.68 -6.90
N ALA A 9 9.18 6.82 -6.69
CA ALA A 9 10.56 7.03 -7.10
C ALA A 9 11.50 6.03 -6.40
N GLN A 10 11.29 5.78 -5.12
CA GLN A 10 12.10 4.84 -4.36
C GLN A 10 11.91 3.39 -4.83
N VAL A 11 10.66 2.93 -5.05
CA VAL A 11 10.41 1.60 -5.61
C VAL A 11 11.00 1.49 -7.02
N SER A 12 10.83 2.51 -7.87
CA SER A 12 11.38 2.55 -9.22
C SER A 12 12.89 2.36 -9.24
N LEU A 13 13.59 3.01 -8.30
CA LEU A 13 15.03 2.85 -8.14
C LEU A 13 15.39 1.43 -7.72
N PHE A 14 14.71 0.88 -6.70
CA PHE A 14 15.01 -0.44 -6.15
C PHE A 14 14.72 -1.59 -7.13
N VAL A 15 13.72 -1.42 -8.02
CA VAL A 15 13.41 -2.43 -9.03
C VAL A 15 14.11 -2.19 -10.36
N ALA A 16 14.98 -1.18 -10.47
CA ALA A 16 15.58 -0.78 -11.74
C ALA A 16 14.51 -0.68 -12.83
N ALA A 17 13.49 0.16 -12.63
CA ALA A 17 12.27 0.18 -13.44
C ALA A 17 12.53 0.38 -14.94
N GLN A 18 13.62 1.06 -15.30
CA GLN A 18 14.03 1.31 -16.68
C GLN A 18 14.77 0.12 -17.33
N SER A 19 15.21 -0.88 -16.55
CA SER A 19 15.82 -2.08 -17.09
C SER A 19 14.75 -3.10 -17.51
N TYR A 20 15.12 -3.95 -18.49
CA TYR A 20 14.22 -5.02 -18.94
C TYR A 20 13.98 -6.09 -17.86
N PRO A 21 12.74 -6.60 -17.71
CA PRO A 21 11.50 -6.03 -18.28
C PRO A 21 11.14 -4.72 -17.60
N GLN A 22 10.82 -3.70 -18.40
CA GLN A 22 10.50 -2.38 -17.90
C GLN A 22 9.19 -2.36 -17.11
N MET A 23 9.11 -1.46 -16.13
CA MET A 23 7.88 -1.16 -15.38
C MET A 23 7.56 0.31 -15.47
N SER A 24 6.31 0.63 -15.80
CA SER A 24 5.84 2.01 -15.82
C SER A 24 5.65 2.55 -14.40
N THR A 25 5.66 3.87 -14.26
CA THR A 25 5.29 4.54 -12.99
C THR A 25 3.86 4.23 -12.58
N THR A 26 2.97 3.95 -13.55
CA THR A 26 1.59 3.53 -13.30
C THR A 26 1.54 2.13 -12.68
N ASP A 27 2.31 1.16 -13.22
CA ASP A 27 2.41 -0.19 -12.65
C ASP A 27 2.91 -0.13 -11.20
N ILE A 28 4.00 0.61 -10.98
CA ILE A 28 4.61 0.77 -9.65
C ILE A 28 3.64 1.47 -8.70
N GLY A 29 2.93 2.50 -9.17
CA GLY A 29 1.93 3.19 -8.40
C GLY A 29 0.80 2.27 -7.94
N SER A 30 0.27 1.43 -8.84
CA SER A 30 -0.78 0.46 -8.52
C SER A 30 -0.33 -0.58 -7.50
N ILE A 31 0.91 -1.09 -7.65
CA ILE A 31 1.50 -2.00 -6.67
C ILE A 31 1.62 -1.31 -5.31
N LEU A 32 2.16 -0.10 -5.28
CA LEU A 32 2.38 0.66 -4.06
C LEU A 32 1.07 0.93 -3.30
N ASP A 33 0.00 1.30 -4.04
CA ASP A 33 -1.32 1.56 -3.46
C ASP A 33 -1.92 0.29 -2.82
N SER A 34 -1.64 -0.89 -3.37
CA SER A 34 -2.06 -2.19 -2.80
C SER A 34 -1.39 -2.50 -1.45
N PHE A 35 -0.25 -1.86 -1.15
CA PHE A 35 0.47 -1.99 0.12
C PHE A 35 0.42 -0.70 0.95
N SER A 36 -0.61 0.13 0.76
CA SER A 36 -0.86 1.29 1.60
C SER A 36 -1.41 0.84 2.96
N ARG A 37 -0.80 1.33 4.03
CA ARG A 37 -1.21 1.02 5.41
C ARG A 37 -2.42 1.81 5.88
N PHE A 38 -2.72 2.90 5.22
CA PHE A 38 -3.90 3.73 5.41
C PHE A 38 -4.16 4.58 4.18
N THR A 39 -5.43 4.92 3.96
CA THR A 39 -5.87 5.77 2.85
C THR A 39 -6.26 7.16 3.35
N THR A 40 -6.59 8.08 2.48
CA THR A 40 -7.27 9.32 2.86
C THR A 40 -8.76 9.03 2.94
N TRP A 41 -9.45 9.57 3.95
CA TRP A 41 -10.90 9.46 4.05
C TRP A 41 -11.56 9.99 2.78
N THR A 42 -12.58 9.29 2.32
CA THR A 42 -13.34 9.63 1.09
C THR A 42 -14.82 9.54 1.41
N ALA A 43 -15.60 10.50 0.92
CA ALA A 43 -17.05 10.52 1.09
C ALA A 43 -17.75 9.37 0.36
N ALA A 44 -18.90 8.95 0.85
CA ALA A 44 -19.76 7.91 0.28
C ALA A 44 -19.00 6.61 -0.11
N THR A 45 -18.00 6.26 0.69
CA THR A 45 -17.13 5.10 0.46
C THR A 45 -17.42 4.04 1.53
N THR A 46 -17.52 2.78 1.10
CA THR A 46 -17.69 1.66 2.02
C THR A 46 -16.33 1.26 2.60
N TYR A 47 -16.29 1.15 3.92
CA TYR A 47 -15.14 0.72 4.69
C TYR A 47 -15.43 -0.56 5.45
N SER A 48 -14.45 -1.45 5.49
CA SER A 48 -14.47 -2.68 6.27
C SER A 48 -13.82 -2.48 7.64
N VAL A 49 -14.15 -3.35 8.59
CA VAL A 49 -13.48 -3.36 9.89
C VAL A 49 -11.97 -3.55 9.70
N GLY A 50 -11.17 -2.69 10.31
CA GLY A 50 -9.71 -2.68 10.19
C GLY A 50 -9.16 -1.72 9.11
N ASP A 51 -10.01 -1.19 8.23
CA ASP A 51 -9.57 -0.16 7.28
C ASP A 51 -9.09 1.08 8.03
N ARG A 52 -7.98 1.66 7.56
CA ARG A 52 -7.34 2.81 8.21
C ARG A 52 -7.35 4.02 7.30
N VAL A 53 -7.72 5.15 7.88
CA VAL A 53 -7.75 6.43 7.16
C VAL A 53 -7.03 7.54 7.92
N VAL A 54 -6.63 8.54 7.16
CA VAL A 54 -6.26 9.88 7.68
C VAL A 54 -7.28 10.88 7.15
N PRO A 55 -7.53 11.97 7.88
CA PRO A 55 -8.39 13.06 7.39
C PRO A 55 -7.86 13.65 6.08
N THR A 56 -8.76 14.25 5.27
CA THR A 56 -8.39 14.96 4.02
C THR A 56 -7.39 16.10 4.30
N THR A 57 -7.57 16.82 5.41
CA THR A 57 -6.52 17.68 5.98
C THR A 57 -5.84 16.90 7.09
N PRO A 58 -4.59 16.42 6.87
CA PRO A 58 -3.91 15.58 7.83
C PRO A 58 -3.73 16.27 9.19
N ASN A 59 -4.17 15.61 10.24
CA ASN A 59 -4.04 16.07 11.62
C ASN A 59 -2.95 15.30 12.42
N GLY A 60 -2.12 14.53 11.73
CA GLY A 60 -1.05 13.73 12.33
C GLY A 60 -1.53 12.42 12.98
N ARG A 61 -2.77 12.01 12.78
CA ARG A 61 -3.36 10.82 13.39
C ARG A 61 -3.95 9.87 12.34
N VAL A 62 -4.07 8.59 12.72
CA VAL A 62 -4.71 7.53 11.92
C VAL A 62 -5.97 7.07 12.66
N TYR A 63 -7.02 6.82 11.92
CA TYR A 63 -8.28 6.30 12.42
C TYR A 63 -8.59 4.95 11.75
N GLU A 64 -9.10 4.01 12.53
CA GLU A 64 -9.43 2.66 12.07
C GLU A 64 -10.93 2.41 12.17
N ALA A 65 -11.53 1.84 11.13
CA ALA A 65 -12.92 1.45 11.15
C ALA A 65 -13.12 0.30 12.15
N ARG A 66 -13.90 0.56 13.19
CA ARG A 66 -14.28 -0.43 14.21
C ARG A 66 -15.56 -1.14 13.85
N VAL A 67 -16.45 -0.46 13.18
CA VAL A 67 -17.70 -0.99 12.61
C VAL A 67 -17.66 -0.67 11.12
N ALA A 68 -17.92 -1.68 10.28
CA ALA A 68 -17.99 -1.51 8.84
C ALA A 68 -19.24 -0.69 8.46
N GLY A 69 -19.13 0.11 7.40
CA GLY A 69 -20.24 0.92 6.93
C GLY A 69 -19.82 1.84 5.79
N THR A 70 -20.74 2.71 5.38
CA THR A 70 -20.48 3.71 4.35
C THR A 70 -20.33 5.08 4.98
N SER A 71 -19.23 5.76 4.65
CA SER A 71 -18.96 7.12 5.13
C SER A 71 -20.02 8.11 4.65
N GLY A 72 -20.21 9.17 5.41
CA GLY A 72 -21.11 10.26 5.06
C GLY A 72 -20.65 11.05 3.84
N ALA A 73 -21.51 11.97 3.39
CA ALA A 73 -21.16 12.92 2.34
C ALA A 73 -20.15 13.97 2.78
N THR A 74 -20.07 14.21 4.08
CA THR A 74 -19.17 15.21 4.69
C THR A 74 -18.24 14.48 5.66
N GLN A 75 -16.95 14.83 5.61
CA GLN A 75 -15.98 14.27 6.54
C GLN A 75 -16.36 14.62 7.99
N PRO A 76 -16.39 13.64 8.89
CA PRO A 76 -16.61 13.92 10.30
C PRO A 76 -15.43 14.72 10.88
N LEU A 77 -15.68 15.41 11.96
CA LEU A 77 -14.62 16.13 12.66
C LEU A 77 -13.72 15.14 13.41
N PHE A 78 -12.62 14.74 12.79
CA PHE A 78 -11.62 13.88 13.39
C PHE A 78 -10.85 14.64 14.50
N PRO A 79 -11.08 14.33 15.78
CA PRO A 79 -10.50 15.11 16.86
C PRO A 79 -9.01 14.84 17.02
N VAL A 80 -8.27 15.90 17.36
CA VAL A 80 -6.87 15.81 17.79
C VAL A 80 -6.84 15.90 19.30
N TYR A 81 -6.64 14.79 19.98
CA TYR A 81 -6.46 14.79 21.42
C TYR A 81 -4.98 14.98 21.79
N ALA A 82 -4.75 15.61 22.95
CA ALA A 82 -3.40 15.69 23.50
C ALA A 82 -2.78 14.29 23.68
N PRO A 83 -1.43 14.15 23.61
CA PRO A 83 -0.77 12.83 23.53
C PRO A 83 -1.07 11.84 24.67
N TYR A 84 -1.65 12.29 25.74
CA TYR A 84 -2.04 11.51 26.92
C TYR A 84 -3.55 11.23 27.01
N GLN A 85 -4.35 11.68 26.04
CA GLN A 85 -5.80 11.40 26.03
C GLN A 85 -6.09 10.16 25.16
N VAL A 86 -6.63 9.22 25.82
CA VAL A 86 -7.26 7.94 25.50
C VAL A 86 -7.30 7.52 24.02
N LYS A 87 -6.53 6.48 23.68
CA LYS A 87 -6.83 5.60 22.56
C LYS A 87 -8.23 5.05 22.74
N GLY A 88 -9.06 5.12 21.71
CA GLY A 88 -10.36 4.43 21.72
C GLY A 88 -11.59 5.35 21.70
N PHE A 89 -11.43 6.65 21.41
CA PHE A 89 -12.59 7.47 21.11
C PHE A 89 -13.23 7.00 19.81
N THR A 90 -14.52 6.68 19.87
CA THR A 90 -15.32 6.29 18.71
C THR A 90 -15.99 7.50 18.10
N LEU A 91 -15.88 7.64 16.78
CA LEU A 91 -16.49 8.69 15.99
C LEU A 91 -17.43 8.05 14.97
N GLU A 92 -18.68 8.43 15.01
CA GLU A 92 -19.67 7.99 14.03
C GLU A 92 -19.51 8.74 12.70
N ASP A 93 -19.67 8.04 11.59
CA ASP A 93 -19.56 8.59 10.25
C ASP A 93 -20.63 7.96 9.35
N GLY A 94 -21.40 8.78 8.69
CA GLY A 94 -22.47 8.35 7.80
C GLY A 94 -23.82 8.17 8.49
N THR A 95 -24.76 7.70 7.67
CA THR A 95 -26.14 7.40 8.07
C THR A 95 -26.42 5.96 7.66
N GLY A 96 -26.59 5.10 8.59
CA GLY A 96 -26.86 3.69 8.34
C GLY A 96 -26.96 2.89 9.65
N ASP A 97 -27.45 1.67 9.57
CA ASP A 97 -27.42 0.72 10.68
C ASP A 97 -26.74 -0.57 10.18
N PRO A 98 -25.55 -0.92 10.68
CA PRO A 98 -24.76 -0.16 11.66
C PRO A 98 -24.07 1.07 11.07
N THR A 99 -23.99 2.15 11.85
CA THR A 99 -23.24 3.35 11.49
C THR A 99 -21.74 3.06 11.49
N LEU A 100 -21.04 3.49 10.45
CA LEU A 100 -19.58 3.41 10.40
C LEU A 100 -18.97 4.12 11.61
N MET A 101 -18.08 3.44 12.31
CA MET A 101 -17.44 3.98 13.50
C MET A 101 -15.93 3.97 13.37
N TRP A 102 -15.31 5.11 13.59
CA TRP A 102 -13.86 5.31 13.59
C TRP A 102 -13.30 5.32 15.01
N VAL A 103 -12.16 4.68 15.20
CA VAL A 103 -11.40 4.71 16.46
C VAL A 103 -10.03 5.31 16.19
N ASP A 104 -9.66 6.28 17.01
CA ASP A 104 -8.34 6.90 16.96
C ASP A 104 -7.25 5.90 17.37
N GLN A 105 -6.32 5.62 16.47
CA GLN A 105 -5.19 4.72 16.67
C GLN A 105 -3.94 5.46 17.19
N GLY A 106 -4.00 6.77 17.31
CA GLY A 106 -2.89 7.58 17.79
C GLY A 106 -2.13 8.29 16.67
N PRO A 107 -0.97 8.86 17.01
CA PRO A 107 -0.12 9.56 16.06
C PRO A 107 0.32 8.66 14.92
N ILE A 108 0.49 9.24 13.73
CA ILE A 108 1.12 8.54 12.61
C ILE A 108 2.58 8.30 12.96
N ASN A 109 2.92 7.06 13.27
CA ASN A 109 4.27 6.62 13.63
C ASN A 109 4.87 5.63 12.61
N VAL A 110 4.15 5.37 11.52
CA VAL A 110 4.56 4.48 10.43
C VAL A 110 4.44 5.17 9.09
N GLU A 111 5.28 4.79 8.15
CA GLU A 111 5.15 5.26 6.77
C GLU A 111 3.86 4.73 6.14
N ARG A 112 3.21 5.58 5.35
CA ARG A 112 1.96 5.26 4.65
C ARG A 112 2.10 4.05 3.73
N TYR A 113 3.24 3.96 3.04
CA TYR A 113 3.48 2.93 2.04
C TYR A 113 4.51 1.93 2.53
N ASP A 114 4.21 0.65 2.36
CA ASP A 114 5.19 -0.42 2.58
C ASP A 114 6.04 -0.62 1.31
N VAL A 115 7.02 0.27 1.15
CA VAL A 115 7.93 0.28 0.00
C VAL A 115 8.67 -1.05 -0.13
N ARG A 116 9.02 -1.72 0.97
CA ARG A 116 9.74 -3.00 0.94
C ARG A 116 8.89 -4.10 0.31
N THR A 117 7.65 -4.25 0.77
CA THR A 117 6.72 -5.25 0.21
C THR A 117 6.33 -4.91 -1.22
N ALA A 118 6.10 -3.63 -1.53
CA ALA A 118 5.85 -3.18 -2.90
C ALA A 118 7.02 -3.48 -3.84
N THR A 119 8.27 -3.25 -3.40
CA THR A 119 9.48 -3.58 -4.16
C THR A 119 9.57 -5.08 -4.43
N ARG A 120 9.31 -5.92 -3.42
CA ARG A 120 9.27 -7.38 -3.60
C ARG A 120 8.25 -7.79 -4.65
N GLN A 121 7.02 -7.26 -4.57
CA GLN A 121 5.97 -7.58 -5.52
C GLN A 121 6.33 -7.13 -6.95
N ALA A 122 6.93 -5.97 -7.11
CA ALA A 122 7.39 -5.48 -8.39
C ALA A 122 8.44 -6.41 -9.02
N TRP A 123 9.40 -6.94 -8.24
CA TRP A 123 10.35 -7.94 -8.73
C TRP A 123 9.68 -9.27 -9.13
N LEU A 124 8.64 -9.71 -8.41
CA LEU A 124 7.87 -10.91 -8.79
C LEU A 124 7.11 -10.69 -10.11
N ILE A 125 6.56 -9.51 -10.34
CA ILE A 125 5.91 -9.17 -11.62
C ILE A 125 6.95 -9.13 -12.75
N LYS A 126 8.14 -8.59 -12.53
CA LYS A 126 9.23 -8.66 -13.51
C LYS A 126 9.59 -10.12 -13.86
N ALA A 127 9.72 -10.98 -12.86
CA ALA A 127 9.99 -12.39 -13.07
C ALA A 127 8.90 -13.07 -13.91
N SER A 128 7.61 -12.79 -13.65
CA SER A 128 6.50 -13.36 -14.42
C SER A 128 6.46 -12.85 -15.86
N ARG A 129 6.82 -11.59 -16.12
CA ARG A 129 6.93 -11.04 -17.48
C ARG A 129 8.05 -11.75 -18.27
N VAL A 130 9.20 -11.98 -17.64
CA VAL A 130 10.29 -12.74 -18.27
C VAL A 130 9.88 -14.20 -18.54
N ALA A 131 9.17 -14.83 -17.61
CA ALA A 131 8.67 -16.20 -17.80
C ALA A 131 7.73 -16.29 -19.01
N ALA A 132 6.80 -15.34 -19.16
CA ALA A 132 5.91 -15.28 -20.31
C ALA A 132 6.67 -15.11 -21.65
N ASP A 133 7.78 -14.34 -21.65
CA ASP A 133 8.62 -14.19 -22.83
C ASP A 133 9.41 -15.47 -23.17
N ILE A 134 9.79 -16.27 -22.17
CA ILE A 134 10.40 -17.59 -22.37
C ILE A 134 9.39 -18.54 -23.03
N ASP A 135 8.18 -18.60 -22.48
CA ASP A 135 7.11 -19.48 -22.97
C ASP A 135 6.68 -19.13 -24.40
N ALA A 136 6.67 -17.83 -24.75
CA ALA A 136 6.31 -17.37 -26.08
C ALA A 136 7.35 -17.70 -27.16
N LYS A 137 8.59 -18.00 -26.77
CA LYS A 137 9.69 -18.36 -27.67
C LYS A 137 9.84 -19.87 -27.76
N GLU A 138 8.82 -20.56 -28.21
CA GLU A 138 8.87 -22.02 -28.39
C GLU A 138 10.13 -22.47 -29.14
N GLY A 139 10.95 -23.32 -28.50
CA GLY A 139 12.04 -24.09 -29.11
C GLY A 139 13.44 -23.48 -29.04
N THR A 140 13.64 -22.28 -28.54
CA THR A 140 14.98 -21.73 -28.25
C THR A 140 15.15 -21.55 -26.75
N SER A 141 16.00 -22.38 -26.15
CA SER A 141 16.42 -22.23 -24.76
C SER A 141 17.22 -20.94 -24.62
N ASP A 142 16.52 -19.82 -24.30
CA ASP A 142 17.20 -18.56 -24.05
C ASP A 142 17.74 -18.55 -22.62
N VAL A 143 18.98 -19.01 -22.48
CA VAL A 143 19.72 -19.07 -21.21
C VAL A 143 19.75 -17.67 -20.53
N LYS A 144 19.80 -16.60 -21.32
CA LYS A 144 19.83 -15.23 -20.79
C LYS A 144 18.51 -14.84 -20.12
N LEU A 145 17.36 -15.21 -20.72
CA LEU A 145 16.06 -14.96 -20.11
C LEU A 145 15.86 -15.78 -18.83
N SER A 146 16.28 -17.04 -18.83
CA SER A 146 16.23 -17.88 -17.62
C SER A 146 17.08 -17.31 -16.49
N GLN A 147 18.29 -16.83 -16.81
CA GLN A 147 19.16 -16.14 -15.83
C GLN A 147 18.53 -14.84 -15.33
N LEU A 148 17.90 -14.07 -16.20
CA LEU A 148 17.22 -12.84 -15.83
C LEU A 148 16.02 -13.12 -14.91
N MET A 149 15.22 -14.14 -15.21
CA MET A 149 14.12 -14.57 -14.33
C MET A 149 14.65 -14.96 -12.94
N GLN A 150 15.71 -15.75 -12.88
CA GLN A 150 16.34 -16.15 -11.64
C GLN A 150 16.82 -14.91 -10.85
N HIS A 151 17.46 -13.97 -11.52
CA HIS A 151 17.88 -12.71 -10.89
C HIS A 151 16.70 -11.94 -10.30
N CYS A 152 15.57 -11.82 -11.02
CA CYS A 152 14.37 -11.16 -10.50
C CYS A 152 13.84 -11.84 -9.22
N LEU A 153 13.83 -13.18 -9.19
CA LEU A 153 13.41 -13.95 -8.01
C LEU A 153 14.36 -13.76 -6.83
N GLU A 154 15.66 -13.74 -7.06
CA GLU A 154 16.66 -13.47 -6.03
C GLU A 154 16.49 -12.07 -5.45
N MET A 155 16.27 -11.07 -6.30
CA MET A 155 15.99 -9.71 -5.87
C MET A 155 14.69 -9.63 -5.05
N ALA A 156 13.62 -10.29 -5.47
CA ALA A 156 12.38 -10.37 -4.69
C ALA A 156 12.62 -10.97 -3.29
N ASN A 157 13.49 -11.98 -3.19
CA ASN A 157 13.84 -12.61 -1.91
C ASN A 157 14.57 -11.67 -0.94
N ARG A 158 15.38 -10.72 -1.44
CA ARG A 158 16.07 -9.71 -0.61
C ARG A 158 15.09 -8.76 0.08
N PHE A 159 13.92 -8.58 -0.50
CA PHE A 159 12.86 -7.69 0.04
C PHE A 159 11.76 -8.44 0.79
N ARG A 160 12.00 -9.67 1.24
CA ARG A 160 11.03 -10.37 2.10
C ARG A 160 10.74 -9.56 3.36
N PRO A 161 9.47 -9.49 3.79
CA PRO A 161 9.12 -8.92 5.07
C PRO A 161 9.91 -9.60 6.20
N VAL A 162 10.41 -8.82 7.14
CA VAL A 162 11.01 -9.37 8.37
C VAL A 162 9.85 -9.74 9.29
N VAL A 163 9.64 -11.03 9.49
CA VAL A 163 8.69 -11.52 10.50
C VAL A 163 9.47 -11.58 11.80
N PHE A 164 9.18 -10.67 12.71
CA PHE A 164 9.65 -10.80 14.09
C PHE A 164 8.75 -11.85 14.78
N ALA A 165 9.36 -12.94 15.18
CA ALA A 165 8.72 -13.96 16.01
C ALA A 165 8.54 -13.47 17.44
#